data_7665955671e2cc5c8f65221227836d7d
#
_entry.id   7665955671e2cc5c8f65221227836d7d
#
_cell.length_a   1.000
_cell.length_b   1.000
_cell.length_c   1.000
_cell.angle_alpha   90.00
_cell.angle_beta   90.00
_cell.angle_gamma   90.00
#
_symmetry.space_group_name_H-M   'P 1'
#
loop_
_entity.id
_entity.type
_entity.pdbx_description
1 polymer ?
#
loop_
_entity_poly.entity_id
_entity_poly.type
_entity_poly.pdbx_seq_one_letter_code
_entity_poly.pdbx_strand_id
1 'polypeptide(L)'
;MALLALTLALLAITVATMAYEEKPLDMALDSFDDQYQGCGPDMEAELPALNHSEFQSNSLFAQVWPKAVANWQIRGSPVSPLSSSAQAVAIMAYTMSDLYKEFNDNVRKAGRCPQTYQQNFHFKTLHFLLTDALAKLRDAQGKKCHCVIRGVKNYLFHANVGDIVRFGQFASSSICKNIAKFFGTTTVFEVHTCHGADIQAFSRYPYEKEVLIPPYEKFIVTKVIPKGNNVEIHLNTTGTHSKFNCGSPTGWSIPRASACSADNHQGHQDSQRNEATKATKATAVTMAALASVASMRSLRPPLAL
;
A
#
# COMPACT_ATOMS: atom_id res chain seq x y z
N MET A 1 32.03 -37.45 22.08
CA MET A 1 30.78 -37.35 21.34
C MET A 1 29.83 -36.30 21.91
N ALA A 2 29.72 -36.09 23.22
CA ALA A 2 28.88 -35.06 23.85
C ALA A 2 29.32 -33.63 23.52
N LEU A 3 30.61 -33.34 23.39
CA LEU A 3 31.11 -32.00 23.07
C LEU A 3 30.78 -31.60 21.60
N LEU A 4 30.75 -32.55 20.67
CA LEU A 4 30.41 -32.32 19.25
C LEU A 4 28.89 -31.99 19.11
N ALA A 5 28.06 -32.64 19.91
CA ALA A 5 26.62 -32.38 19.93
C ALA A 5 26.31 -31.00 20.52
N LEU A 6 27.07 -30.55 21.52
CA LEU A 6 26.89 -29.21 22.12
C LEU A 6 27.32 -28.10 21.16
N THR A 7 28.39 -28.28 20.39
CA THR A 7 28.84 -27.30 19.39
C THR A 7 27.89 -27.21 18.20
N LEU A 8 27.29 -28.31 17.75
CA LEU A 8 26.27 -28.30 16.72
C LEU A 8 24.94 -27.66 17.17
N ALA A 9 24.56 -27.83 18.46
CA ALA A 9 23.39 -27.17 19.03
C ALA A 9 23.60 -25.65 19.18
N LEU A 10 24.80 -25.20 19.52
CA LEU A 10 25.16 -23.78 19.58
C LEU A 10 25.22 -23.10 18.21
N LEU A 11 25.58 -23.82 17.13
CA LEU A 11 25.50 -23.29 15.75
C LEU A 11 24.07 -23.22 15.21
N ALA A 12 23.14 -24.01 15.74
CA ALA A 12 21.73 -23.97 15.35
C ALA A 12 20.94 -22.82 16.02
N ILE A 13 21.52 -22.12 17.00
CA ILE A 13 20.96 -20.90 17.60
C ILE A 13 21.36 -19.66 16.77
N THR A 14 21.95 -19.84 15.60
CA THR A 14 22.22 -18.73 14.72
C THR A 14 20.93 -18.17 14.15
N VAL A 15 20.48 -17.10 14.80
CA VAL A 15 19.99 -15.92 14.13
C VAL A 15 18.72 -16.18 13.31
N ALA A 16 17.59 -16.24 13.98
CA ALA A 16 16.39 -15.64 13.42
C ALA A 16 16.66 -14.12 13.31
N THR A 17 17.58 -13.74 12.43
CA THR A 17 17.67 -12.36 11.97
C THR A 17 16.31 -12.06 11.39
N MET A 18 15.62 -11.10 11.96
CA MET A 18 14.43 -10.53 11.35
C MET A 18 14.85 -10.12 9.95
N ALA A 19 14.51 -10.96 8.96
CA ALA A 19 14.87 -10.72 7.57
C ALA A 19 13.99 -9.55 7.11
N TYR A 20 14.54 -8.35 7.16
CA TYR A 20 13.97 -7.21 6.44
C TYR A 20 14.57 -7.18 5.03
N GLU A 21 13.80 -6.69 4.10
CA GLU A 21 14.23 -6.40 2.74
C GLU A 21 14.75 -4.96 2.67
N GLU A 22 15.94 -4.77 2.15
CA GLU A 22 16.51 -3.43 1.93
C GLU A 22 15.98 -2.83 0.64
N LYS A 23 15.57 -1.56 0.70
CA LYS A 23 15.02 -0.83 -0.45
C LYS A 23 15.56 0.59 -0.53
N PRO A 24 15.92 1.08 -1.72
CA PRO A 24 16.15 2.51 -1.89
C PRO A 24 14.86 3.28 -1.69
N LEU A 25 14.94 4.45 -1.08
CA LEU A 25 13.89 5.46 -1.11
C LEU A 25 14.27 6.46 -2.20
N ASP A 26 13.54 6.46 -3.29
CA ASP A 26 13.84 7.24 -4.49
C ASP A 26 12.60 7.97 -5.03
N MET A 27 12.65 8.44 -6.26
CA MET A 27 11.55 9.16 -6.92
C MET A 27 10.43 8.24 -7.42
N ALA A 28 10.51 6.93 -7.25
CA ALA A 28 9.52 5.96 -7.66
C ALA A 28 9.00 6.18 -9.09
N LEU A 29 9.92 6.26 -10.07
CA LEU A 29 9.59 6.68 -11.45
C LEU A 29 8.65 5.72 -12.19
N ASP A 30 8.53 4.48 -11.72
CA ASP A 30 7.59 3.47 -12.25
C ASP A 30 6.16 3.63 -11.73
N SER A 31 5.95 4.54 -10.76
CA SER A 31 4.65 4.78 -10.16
C SER A 31 3.68 5.46 -11.14
N PHE A 32 2.41 5.09 -11.07
CA PHE A 32 1.33 5.84 -11.69
C PHE A 32 0.92 6.98 -10.74
N ASP A 33 1.14 8.20 -11.18
CA ASP A 33 1.13 9.40 -10.34
C ASP A 33 0.21 10.51 -10.88
N ASP A 34 -0.82 10.14 -11.64
CA ASP A 34 -1.76 11.09 -12.23
C ASP A 34 -2.50 11.89 -11.16
N GLN A 35 -2.50 13.22 -11.32
CA GLN A 35 -3.25 14.15 -10.47
C GLN A 35 -4.60 14.53 -11.08
N TYR A 36 -4.89 14.11 -12.31
CA TYR A 36 -6.12 14.40 -13.07
C TYR A 36 -6.44 15.90 -13.16
N GLN A 37 -5.40 16.73 -13.32
CA GLN A 37 -5.56 18.18 -13.40
C GLN A 37 -6.24 18.59 -14.71
N GLY A 38 -7.43 19.18 -14.58
CA GLY A 38 -8.21 19.70 -15.71
C GLY A 38 -9.13 18.68 -16.40
N CYS A 39 -9.07 17.37 -16.03
CA CYS A 39 -9.89 16.31 -16.63
C CYS A 39 -10.79 15.55 -15.66
N GLY A 40 -10.98 16.08 -14.45
CA GLY A 40 -11.87 15.47 -13.47
C GLY A 40 -13.26 15.13 -14.01
N PRO A 41 -13.97 16.07 -14.67
CA PRO A 41 -15.29 15.80 -15.25
C PRO A 41 -15.29 14.68 -16.30
N ASP A 42 -14.25 14.59 -17.14
CA ASP A 42 -14.14 13.56 -18.17
C ASP A 42 -13.94 12.18 -17.52
N MET A 43 -13.10 12.11 -16.49
CA MET A 43 -12.90 10.88 -15.70
C MET A 43 -14.17 10.47 -14.96
N GLU A 44 -14.93 11.42 -14.40
CA GLU A 44 -16.22 11.15 -13.75
C GLU A 44 -17.23 10.56 -14.75
N ALA A 45 -17.27 11.05 -15.99
CA ALA A 45 -18.14 10.54 -17.03
C ALA A 45 -17.77 9.09 -17.46
N GLU A 46 -16.50 8.72 -17.41
CA GLU A 46 -16.02 7.38 -17.74
C GLU A 46 -16.20 6.35 -16.61
N LEU A 47 -16.40 6.78 -15.36
CA LEU A 47 -16.45 5.89 -14.19
C LEU A 47 -17.43 4.71 -14.33
N PRO A 48 -18.66 4.85 -14.86
CA PRO A 48 -19.58 3.71 -14.95
C PRO A 48 -19.04 2.58 -15.83
N ALA A 49 -18.50 2.92 -17.00
CA ALA A 49 -17.94 1.94 -17.94
C ALA A 49 -16.65 1.32 -17.39
N LEU A 50 -15.79 2.16 -16.82
CA LEU A 50 -14.50 1.76 -16.24
C LEU A 50 -14.72 0.81 -15.07
N ASN A 51 -15.59 1.17 -14.13
CA ASN A 51 -15.92 0.34 -12.96
C ASN A 51 -16.49 -1.01 -13.36
N HIS A 52 -17.38 -1.05 -14.35
CA HIS A 52 -17.94 -2.29 -14.86
C HIS A 52 -16.84 -3.22 -15.42
N SER A 53 -15.93 -2.70 -16.25
CA SER A 53 -14.83 -3.48 -16.82
C SER A 53 -13.84 -3.96 -15.77
N GLU A 54 -13.54 -3.12 -14.78
CA GLU A 54 -12.61 -3.47 -13.69
C GLU A 54 -13.19 -4.51 -12.74
N PHE A 55 -14.47 -4.51 -12.47
CA PHE A 55 -15.12 -5.58 -11.70
C PHE A 55 -15.09 -6.94 -12.39
N GLN A 56 -15.07 -6.96 -13.73
CA GLN A 56 -14.91 -8.20 -14.50
C GLN A 56 -13.48 -8.71 -14.50
N SER A 57 -12.48 -7.81 -14.51
CA SER A 57 -11.06 -8.15 -14.63
C SER A 57 -10.32 -8.24 -13.30
N ASN A 58 -10.89 -7.71 -12.22
CA ASN A 58 -10.28 -7.67 -10.88
C ASN A 58 -11.24 -8.21 -9.82
N SER A 59 -11.11 -9.50 -9.53
CA SER A 59 -11.97 -10.21 -8.57
C SER A 59 -11.84 -9.66 -7.14
N LEU A 60 -10.65 -9.20 -6.73
CA LEU A 60 -10.46 -8.61 -5.41
C LEU A 60 -11.22 -7.29 -5.28
N PHE A 61 -11.10 -6.41 -6.28
CA PHE A 61 -11.83 -5.14 -6.29
C PHE A 61 -13.34 -5.36 -6.29
N ALA A 62 -13.84 -6.31 -7.12
CA ALA A 62 -15.24 -6.69 -7.17
C ALA A 62 -15.79 -7.22 -5.83
N GLN A 63 -14.96 -7.91 -5.03
CA GLN A 63 -15.35 -8.43 -3.72
C GLN A 63 -15.30 -7.37 -2.61
N VAL A 64 -14.29 -6.48 -2.65
CA VAL A 64 -14.09 -5.49 -1.58
C VAL A 64 -15.03 -4.30 -1.70
N TRP A 65 -15.33 -3.85 -2.92
CA TRP A 65 -16.18 -2.68 -3.13
C TRP A 65 -17.57 -2.79 -2.48
N PRO A 66 -18.35 -3.88 -2.63
CA PRO A 66 -19.61 -4.03 -1.94
C PRO A 66 -19.50 -4.04 -0.41
N LYS A 67 -18.41 -4.62 0.12
CA LYS A 67 -18.14 -4.59 1.56
C LYS A 67 -17.87 -3.15 2.04
N ALA A 68 -17.16 -2.36 1.24
CA ALA A 68 -16.89 -0.97 1.55
C ALA A 68 -18.18 -0.13 1.54
N VAL A 69 -19.07 -0.35 0.55
CA VAL A 69 -20.40 0.26 0.50
C VAL A 69 -21.20 -0.07 1.77
N ALA A 70 -21.26 -1.33 2.17
CA ALA A 70 -21.99 -1.74 3.37
C ALA A 70 -21.41 -1.10 4.64
N ASN A 71 -20.09 -1.05 4.79
CA ASN A 71 -19.43 -0.40 5.93
C ASN A 71 -19.68 1.11 5.96
N TRP A 72 -19.65 1.77 4.79
CA TRP A 72 -19.97 3.19 4.66
C TRP A 72 -21.44 3.47 5.04
N GLN A 73 -22.38 2.62 4.62
CA GLN A 73 -23.80 2.72 4.99
C GLN A 73 -24.01 2.55 6.49
N ILE A 74 -23.40 1.55 7.13
CA ILE A 74 -23.43 1.33 8.59
C ILE A 74 -22.93 2.58 9.33
N ARG A 75 -22.01 3.33 8.73
CA ARG A 75 -21.46 4.56 9.29
C ARG A 75 -22.34 5.79 9.12
N GLY A 76 -23.52 5.64 8.53
CA GLY A 76 -24.45 6.74 8.29
C GLY A 76 -24.24 7.46 6.97
N SER A 77 -23.51 6.84 6.04
CA SER A 77 -23.33 7.32 4.66
C SER A 77 -22.77 8.76 4.55
N PRO A 78 -21.70 9.15 5.28
CA PRO A 78 -21.16 10.49 5.22
C PRO A 78 -20.59 10.78 3.83
N VAL A 79 -20.87 11.95 3.28
CA VAL A 79 -20.34 12.43 1.99
C VAL A 79 -19.61 13.76 2.15
N SER A 80 -20.22 14.75 2.78
CA SER A 80 -19.58 16.07 2.92
C SER A 80 -18.24 16.01 3.64
N PRO A 81 -17.19 16.67 3.16
CA PRO A 81 -17.15 17.65 2.06
C PRO A 81 -16.82 17.07 0.67
N LEU A 82 -16.86 15.75 0.51
CA LEU A 82 -16.66 15.10 -0.79
C LEU A 82 -17.81 15.39 -1.76
N SER A 83 -17.57 15.19 -3.05
CA SER A 83 -18.58 15.44 -4.10
C SER A 83 -19.51 14.26 -4.33
N SER A 84 -19.09 13.05 -3.98
CA SER A 84 -19.87 11.84 -4.24
C SER A 84 -19.68 10.75 -3.18
N SER A 85 -20.67 9.88 -3.07
CA SER A 85 -20.57 8.67 -2.25
C SER A 85 -19.47 7.72 -2.74
N ALA A 86 -19.18 7.72 -4.04
CA ALA A 86 -18.12 6.88 -4.62
C ALA A 86 -16.74 7.24 -4.05
N GLN A 87 -16.46 8.51 -3.84
CA GLN A 87 -15.21 8.96 -3.20
C GLN A 87 -15.13 8.51 -1.74
N ALA A 88 -16.22 8.61 -0.98
CA ALA A 88 -16.28 8.15 0.41
C ALA A 88 -16.08 6.63 0.50
N VAL A 89 -16.72 5.88 -0.41
CA VAL A 89 -16.57 4.41 -0.52
C VAL A 89 -15.16 4.03 -0.94
N ALA A 90 -14.50 4.80 -1.82
CA ALA A 90 -13.12 4.56 -2.22
C ALA A 90 -12.15 4.67 -1.03
N ILE A 91 -12.30 5.68 -0.18
CA ILE A 91 -11.50 5.80 1.06
C ILE A 91 -11.80 4.62 2.00
N MET A 92 -13.08 4.27 2.18
CA MET A 92 -13.48 3.11 2.98
C MET A 92 -12.84 1.82 2.46
N ALA A 93 -12.88 1.57 1.14
CA ALA A 93 -12.29 0.40 0.50
C ALA A 93 -10.78 0.34 0.67
N TYR A 94 -10.09 1.47 0.43
CA TYR A 94 -8.64 1.58 0.59
C TYR A 94 -8.19 1.25 2.02
N THR A 95 -8.91 1.73 3.02
CA THR A 95 -8.57 1.52 4.43
C THR A 95 -8.94 0.13 4.97
N MET A 96 -9.61 -0.72 4.17
CA MET A 96 -9.83 -2.13 4.50
C MET A 96 -8.56 -2.95 4.25
N SER A 97 -8.25 -3.89 5.16
CA SER A 97 -7.02 -4.71 5.12
C SER A 97 -6.85 -5.54 3.85
N ASP A 98 -7.95 -5.85 3.16
CA ASP A 98 -7.95 -6.77 2.03
C ASP A 98 -7.38 -6.16 0.73
N LEU A 99 -7.45 -4.83 0.55
CA LEU A 99 -7.25 -4.17 -0.75
C LEU A 99 -5.96 -3.37 -0.87
N TYR A 100 -5.59 -2.60 0.16
CA TYR A 100 -4.55 -1.56 0.04
C TYR A 100 -3.20 -2.08 -0.43
N LYS A 101 -2.84 -3.32 -0.06
CA LYS A 101 -1.54 -3.90 -0.41
C LYS A 101 -1.44 -4.15 -1.91
N GLU A 102 -2.40 -4.90 -2.46
CA GLU A 102 -2.42 -5.20 -3.90
C GLU A 102 -2.58 -3.93 -4.74
N PHE A 103 -3.48 -3.04 -4.32
CA PHE A 103 -3.67 -1.75 -4.97
C PHE A 103 -2.36 -0.95 -5.04
N ASN A 104 -1.67 -0.76 -3.92
CA ASN A 104 -0.42 -0.02 -3.88
C ASN A 104 0.72 -0.71 -4.63
N ASP A 105 0.78 -2.05 -4.63
CA ASP A 105 1.74 -2.82 -5.43
C ASP A 105 1.54 -2.58 -6.92
N ASN A 106 0.29 -2.44 -7.37
CA ASN A 106 -0.05 -2.08 -8.74
C ASN A 106 0.26 -0.61 -9.04
N VAL A 107 -0.08 0.34 -8.16
CA VAL A 107 0.23 1.77 -8.34
C VAL A 107 1.73 1.99 -8.56
N ARG A 108 2.60 1.31 -7.78
CA ARG A 108 4.07 1.45 -7.92
C ARG A 108 4.63 0.99 -9.27
N LYS A 109 3.89 0.21 -10.05
CA LYS A 109 4.34 -0.39 -11.31
C LYS A 109 3.57 0.12 -12.53
N ALA A 110 2.37 0.67 -12.33
CA ALA A 110 1.46 1.01 -13.41
C ALA A 110 1.97 2.16 -14.29
N GLY A 111 2.87 3.00 -13.77
CA GLY A 111 3.49 4.10 -14.51
C GLY A 111 4.76 3.74 -15.27
N ARG A 112 5.16 2.46 -15.30
CA ARG A 112 6.37 2.02 -16.01
C ARG A 112 6.28 2.31 -17.51
N CYS A 113 5.17 2.00 -18.12
CA CYS A 113 4.88 2.31 -19.51
C CYS A 113 3.37 2.32 -19.76
N PRO A 114 2.91 2.91 -20.91
CA PRO A 114 1.49 3.03 -21.24
C PRO A 114 0.75 1.70 -21.30
N GLN A 115 1.38 0.67 -21.84
CA GLN A 115 0.80 -0.67 -21.95
C GLN A 115 0.54 -1.27 -20.57
N THR A 116 1.45 -1.09 -19.61
CA THR A 116 1.25 -1.56 -18.24
C THR A 116 0.02 -0.94 -17.61
N TYR A 117 -0.15 0.37 -17.76
CA TYR A 117 -1.34 1.06 -17.26
C TYR A 117 -2.61 0.59 -17.98
N GLN A 118 -2.60 0.55 -19.30
CA GLN A 118 -3.79 0.22 -20.07
C GLN A 118 -4.27 -1.22 -19.85
N GLN A 119 -3.34 -2.18 -19.86
CA GLN A 119 -3.67 -3.61 -19.93
C GLN A 119 -3.64 -4.30 -18.56
N ASN A 120 -2.81 -3.83 -17.62
CA ASN A 120 -2.52 -4.54 -16.38
C ASN A 120 -2.97 -3.79 -15.11
N PHE A 121 -3.28 -2.49 -15.22
CA PHE A 121 -3.74 -1.71 -14.06
C PHE A 121 -5.27 -1.69 -13.99
N HIS A 122 -5.83 -2.63 -13.24
CA HIS A 122 -7.28 -2.80 -13.06
C HIS A 122 -7.78 -2.16 -11.76
N PHE A 123 -7.28 -0.97 -11.44
CA PHE A 123 -7.67 -0.15 -10.29
C PHE A 123 -7.77 1.35 -10.66
N LYS A 124 -8.04 1.66 -11.92
CA LYS A 124 -8.12 3.04 -12.42
C LYS A 124 -9.23 3.82 -11.72
N THR A 125 -10.39 3.19 -11.54
CA THR A 125 -11.52 3.74 -10.78
C THR A 125 -11.09 4.13 -9.37
N LEU A 126 -10.46 3.21 -8.64
CA LEU A 126 -10.03 3.46 -7.27
C LEU A 126 -8.96 4.55 -7.18
N HIS A 127 -7.98 4.54 -8.11
CA HIS A 127 -6.92 5.53 -8.15
C HIS A 127 -7.47 6.95 -8.38
N PHE A 128 -8.37 7.10 -9.36
CA PHE A 128 -9.02 8.38 -9.63
C PHE A 128 -9.84 8.88 -8.44
N LEU A 129 -10.73 8.03 -7.92
CA LEU A 129 -11.60 8.41 -6.81
C LEU A 129 -10.83 8.79 -5.54
N LEU A 130 -9.74 8.07 -5.22
CA LEU A 130 -8.88 8.42 -4.08
C LEU A 130 -8.13 9.74 -4.32
N THR A 131 -7.55 9.93 -5.50
CA THR A 131 -6.81 11.15 -5.84
C THR A 131 -7.71 12.38 -5.74
N ASP A 132 -8.89 12.31 -6.33
CA ASP A 132 -9.86 13.40 -6.30
C ASP A 132 -10.44 13.64 -4.89
N ALA A 133 -10.73 12.57 -4.15
CA ALA A 133 -11.15 12.66 -2.76
C ALA A 133 -10.12 13.37 -1.88
N LEU A 134 -8.84 13.01 -1.99
CA LEU A 134 -7.77 13.65 -1.21
C LEU A 134 -7.63 15.13 -1.55
N ALA A 135 -7.74 15.51 -2.82
CA ALA A 135 -7.71 16.91 -3.24
C ALA A 135 -8.86 17.72 -2.61
N LYS A 136 -10.09 17.18 -2.66
CA LYS A 136 -11.27 17.81 -2.06
C LYS A 136 -11.19 17.91 -0.55
N LEU A 137 -10.74 16.86 0.13
CA LEU A 137 -10.54 16.86 1.58
C LEU A 137 -9.49 17.89 1.99
N ARG A 138 -8.36 17.92 1.28
CA ARG A 138 -7.28 18.89 1.51
C ARG A 138 -7.80 20.33 1.38
N ASP A 139 -8.58 20.62 0.35
CA ASP A 139 -9.18 21.95 0.14
C ASP A 139 -10.15 22.31 1.27
N ALA A 140 -11.03 21.39 1.65
CA ALA A 140 -11.97 21.59 2.75
C ALA A 140 -11.27 21.73 4.11
N GLN A 141 -10.10 21.13 4.29
CA GLN A 141 -9.27 21.26 5.50
C GLN A 141 -8.38 22.51 5.48
N GLY A 142 -8.57 23.41 4.51
CA GLY A 142 -7.86 24.69 4.40
C GLY A 142 -6.43 24.56 3.93
N LYS A 143 -6.10 23.50 3.18
CA LYS A 143 -4.75 23.20 2.61
C LYS A 143 -3.66 23.16 3.67
N LYS A 144 -3.99 22.73 4.88
CA LYS A 144 -3.05 22.63 5.99
C LYS A 144 -2.04 21.51 5.74
N CYS A 145 -0.79 21.78 6.09
CA CYS A 145 0.21 20.73 6.15
C CYS A 145 0.09 19.96 7.47
N HIS A 146 0.45 18.69 7.44
CA HIS A 146 0.39 17.78 8.59
C HIS A 146 1.78 17.25 8.93
N CYS A 147 2.09 17.17 10.24
CA CYS A 147 3.23 16.42 10.73
C CYS A 147 2.74 15.03 11.13
N VAL A 148 3.19 14.00 10.44
CA VAL A 148 2.68 12.64 10.59
C VAL A 148 3.81 11.62 10.70
N ILE A 149 3.49 10.45 11.22
CA ILE A 149 4.41 9.33 11.36
C ILE A 149 3.88 8.16 10.53
N ARG A 150 4.78 7.52 9.79
CA ARG A 150 4.53 6.28 9.07
C ARG A 150 5.51 5.21 9.53
N GLY A 151 5.03 4.14 10.13
CA GLY A 151 5.82 2.95 10.46
C GLY A 151 5.77 1.93 9.32
N VAL A 152 6.89 1.29 9.04
CA VAL A 152 6.99 0.22 8.03
C VAL A 152 7.68 -0.99 8.64
N LYS A 153 7.05 -2.16 8.48
CA LYS A 153 7.56 -3.44 8.90
C LYS A 153 8.21 -4.16 7.72
N ASN A 154 9.29 -4.90 7.98
CA ASN A 154 9.98 -5.77 7.04
C ASN A 154 10.74 -5.07 5.89
N TYR A 155 10.73 -3.74 5.83
CA TYR A 155 11.50 -2.98 4.84
C TYR A 155 12.41 -1.97 5.53
N LEU A 156 13.71 -2.06 5.26
CA LEU A 156 14.71 -1.07 5.66
C LEU A 156 14.96 -0.15 4.47
N PHE A 157 14.52 1.09 4.57
CA PHE A 157 14.72 2.06 3.50
C PHE A 157 16.04 2.79 3.66
N HIS A 158 16.72 3.01 2.53
CA HIS A 158 17.97 3.76 2.44
C HIS A 158 17.76 5.06 1.68
N ALA A 159 18.25 6.14 2.24
CA ALA A 159 18.28 7.46 1.64
C ALA A 159 19.40 8.30 2.25
N ASN A 160 19.82 9.35 1.54
CA ASN A 160 20.77 10.32 2.05
C ASN A 160 20.07 11.67 2.31
N VAL A 161 20.58 12.43 3.26
CA VAL A 161 20.12 13.80 3.48
C VAL A 161 20.32 14.61 2.20
N GLY A 162 19.27 15.30 1.76
CA GLY A 162 19.23 16.05 0.51
C GLY A 162 18.61 15.30 -0.67
N ASP A 163 18.41 13.99 -0.59
CA ASP A 163 17.73 13.23 -1.64
C ASP A 163 16.29 13.72 -1.82
N ILE A 164 15.85 13.82 -3.08
CA ILE A 164 14.45 14.07 -3.43
C ILE A 164 13.79 12.72 -3.70
N VAL A 165 12.68 12.46 -2.98
CA VAL A 165 12.06 11.14 -2.93
C VAL A 165 10.53 11.23 -3.00
N ARG A 166 9.88 10.10 -3.31
CA ARG A 166 8.41 9.93 -3.21
C ARG A 166 8.09 8.55 -2.64
N PHE A 167 6.91 8.41 -2.06
CA PHE A 167 6.42 7.06 -1.71
C PHE A 167 6.00 6.26 -2.95
N GLY A 168 5.59 6.93 -4.03
CA GLY A 168 5.17 6.29 -5.28
C GLY A 168 3.93 5.41 -5.13
N GLN A 169 3.18 5.59 -4.04
CA GLN A 169 1.94 4.91 -3.71
C GLN A 169 1.13 5.79 -2.77
N PHE A 170 -0.12 5.46 -2.54
CA PHE A 170 -0.85 6.05 -1.43
C PHE A 170 -0.23 5.57 -0.12
N ALA A 171 0.15 6.50 0.74
CA ALA A 171 0.90 6.18 1.94
C ALA A 171 0.11 6.56 3.20
N SER A 172 -0.42 5.57 3.88
CA SER A 172 -1.08 5.72 5.17
C SER A 172 -0.08 6.17 6.23
N SER A 173 -0.45 7.19 6.97
CA SER A 173 0.33 7.73 8.08
C SER A 173 -0.62 8.16 9.20
N SER A 174 -0.11 8.40 10.40
CA SER A 174 -0.92 8.82 11.55
C SER A 174 -0.35 10.07 12.20
N ILE A 175 -1.21 10.95 12.67
CA ILE A 175 -0.80 12.06 13.56
C ILE A 175 -0.43 11.55 14.96
N CYS A 176 -0.70 10.29 15.26
CA CYS A 176 -0.47 9.66 16.56
C CYS A 176 0.77 8.74 16.49
N LYS A 177 1.88 9.16 17.09
CA LYS A 177 3.16 8.41 17.06
C LYS A 177 3.03 6.97 17.58
N ASN A 178 2.19 6.76 18.59
CA ASN A 178 1.99 5.42 19.18
C ASN A 178 1.26 4.49 18.21
N ILE A 179 0.30 5.00 17.44
CA ILE A 179 -0.45 4.23 16.45
C ILE A 179 0.47 3.85 15.29
N ALA A 180 1.26 4.78 14.78
CA ALA A 180 2.19 4.52 13.68
C ALA A 180 3.17 3.37 13.96
N LYS A 181 3.59 3.19 15.21
CA LYS A 181 4.49 2.09 15.62
C LYS A 181 3.86 0.69 15.50
N PHE A 182 2.54 0.55 15.55
CA PHE A 182 1.88 -0.74 15.34
C PHE A 182 2.04 -1.25 13.91
N PHE A 183 2.23 -0.36 12.94
CA PHE A 183 2.43 -0.73 11.54
C PHE A 183 3.87 -1.16 11.24
N GLY A 184 4.82 -0.89 12.14
CA GLY A 184 6.19 -1.34 12.04
C GLY A 184 7.20 -0.32 12.56
N THR A 185 8.41 -0.81 12.83
CA THR A 185 9.52 0.00 13.34
C THR A 185 10.82 -0.23 12.58
N THR A 186 10.85 -1.11 11.57
CA THR A 186 12.04 -1.35 10.76
C THR A 186 12.48 -0.05 10.08
N THR A 187 11.54 0.66 9.44
CA THR A 187 11.71 2.06 9.05
C THR A 187 10.58 2.90 9.61
N VAL A 188 10.92 4.01 10.24
CA VAL A 188 9.96 5.00 10.71
C VAL A 188 10.19 6.29 9.94
N PHE A 189 9.16 6.76 9.25
CA PHE A 189 9.16 8.05 8.59
C PHE A 189 8.49 9.09 9.48
N GLU A 190 9.16 10.22 9.71
CA GLU A 190 8.55 11.44 10.23
C GLU A 190 8.36 12.39 9.05
N VAL A 191 7.11 12.71 8.70
CA VAL A 191 6.77 13.35 7.43
C VAL A 191 6.02 14.64 7.67
N HIS A 192 6.54 15.75 7.12
CA HIS A 192 5.79 16.97 6.95
C HIS A 192 5.18 16.97 5.53
N THR A 193 3.87 16.70 5.42
CA THR A 193 3.11 16.60 4.18
C THR A 193 2.16 17.77 4.01
N CYS A 194 2.06 18.33 2.80
CA CYS A 194 1.13 19.40 2.45
C CYS A 194 0.11 18.96 1.37
N HIS A 195 0.24 17.73 0.83
CA HIS A 195 -0.71 17.15 -0.09
C HIS A 195 -1.46 15.94 0.49
N GLY A 196 -1.05 15.46 1.67
CA GLY A 196 -1.82 14.52 2.45
C GLY A 196 -3.09 15.16 3.01
N ALA A 197 -4.14 14.36 3.21
CA ALA A 197 -5.40 14.78 3.80
C ALA A 197 -5.79 13.85 4.95
N ASP A 198 -6.39 14.42 6.00
CA ASP A 198 -7.04 13.66 7.07
C ASP A 198 -8.27 12.95 6.51
N ILE A 199 -8.26 11.62 6.57
CA ILE A 199 -9.35 10.77 6.07
C ILE A 199 -10.15 10.09 7.18
N GLN A 200 -9.94 10.48 8.44
CA GLN A 200 -10.52 9.84 9.63
C GLN A 200 -12.05 9.68 9.53
N ALA A 201 -12.75 10.67 8.97
CA ALA A 201 -14.21 10.65 8.83
C ALA A 201 -14.71 9.55 7.90
N PHE A 202 -13.90 9.10 6.96
CA PHE A 202 -14.24 8.15 5.90
C PHE A 202 -13.51 6.80 6.03
N SER A 203 -12.46 6.73 6.87
CA SER A 203 -11.64 5.53 7.07
C SER A 203 -12.41 4.41 7.76
N ARG A 204 -12.12 3.14 7.44
CA ARG A 204 -12.61 1.96 8.16
C ARG A 204 -12.24 1.99 9.65
N TYR A 205 -11.07 2.58 9.97
CA TYR A 205 -10.48 2.62 11.31
C TYR A 205 -10.23 4.07 11.77
N PRO A 206 -11.28 4.82 12.17
CA PRO A 206 -11.15 6.24 12.52
C PRO A 206 -10.22 6.51 13.71
N TYR A 207 -10.04 5.54 14.59
CA TYR A 207 -9.13 5.65 15.74
C TYR A 207 -7.65 5.72 15.34
N GLU A 208 -7.31 5.33 14.10
CA GLU A 208 -5.94 5.43 13.58
C GLU A 208 -5.53 6.86 13.26
N LYS A 209 -6.48 7.80 13.22
CA LYS A 209 -6.24 9.22 12.92
C LYS A 209 -5.38 9.37 11.68
N GLU A 210 -5.83 8.70 10.62
CA GLU A 210 -5.07 8.52 9.39
C GLU A 210 -5.05 9.80 8.55
N VAL A 211 -3.85 10.17 8.13
CA VAL A 211 -3.59 11.09 7.03
C VAL A 211 -3.05 10.28 5.87
N LEU A 212 -3.71 10.35 4.73
CA LEU A 212 -3.33 9.62 3.53
C LEU A 212 -2.54 10.55 2.58
N ILE A 213 -1.32 10.15 2.29
CA ILE A 213 -0.40 10.88 1.41
C ILE A 213 -0.52 10.33 -0.01
N PRO A 214 -0.74 11.19 -1.03
CA PRO A 214 -0.87 10.74 -2.42
C PRO A 214 0.48 10.36 -3.05
N PRO A 215 0.49 9.50 -4.11
CA PRO A 215 1.71 9.01 -4.75
C PRO A 215 2.57 10.10 -5.41
N TYR A 216 1.96 11.23 -5.79
CA TYR A 216 2.61 12.32 -6.51
C TYR A 216 3.31 13.35 -5.62
N GLU A 217 3.12 13.33 -4.29
CA GLU A 217 3.83 14.24 -3.39
C GLU A 217 5.31 13.87 -3.29
N LYS A 218 6.18 14.85 -3.49
CA LYS A 218 7.64 14.68 -3.37
C LYS A 218 8.18 15.37 -2.12
N PHE A 219 9.23 14.80 -1.60
CA PHE A 219 9.85 15.20 -0.35
C PHE A 219 11.36 15.34 -0.53
N ILE A 220 11.96 16.21 0.30
CA ILE A 220 13.39 16.18 0.54
C ILE A 220 13.68 15.44 1.85
N VAL A 221 14.67 14.58 1.84
CA VAL A 221 15.18 13.91 3.04
C VAL A 221 15.96 14.93 3.87
N THR A 222 15.47 15.26 5.06
CA THR A 222 16.08 16.25 5.94
C THR A 222 16.95 15.62 7.02
N LYS A 223 16.69 14.34 7.37
CA LYS A 223 17.46 13.63 8.41
C LYS A 223 17.33 12.11 8.22
N VAL A 224 18.42 11.40 8.51
CA VAL A 224 18.47 9.94 8.57
C VAL A 224 19.13 9.55 9.89
N ILE A 225 18.43 8.78 10.73
CA ILE A 225 18.89 8.39 12.06
C ILE A 225 18.89 6.87 12.15
N PRO A 226 20.07 6.23 12.10
CA PRO A 226 20.17 4.80 12.39
C PRO A 226 19.76 4.50 13.83
N LYS A 227 19.01 3.41 14.03
CA LYS A 227 18.53 2.93 15.35
C LYS A 227 18.76 1.42 15.48
N GLY A 228 20.00 1.01 15.62
CA GLY A 228 20.39 -0.40 15.56
C GLY A 228 20.09 -0.98 14.16
N ASN A 229 19.25 -2.00 14.09
CA ASN A 229 18.81 -2.61 12.83
C ASN A 229 17.63 -1.87 12.14
N ASN A 230 17.24 -0.72 12.66
CA ASN A 230 16.13 0.09 12.19
C ASN A 230 16.64 1.46 11.76
N VAL A 231 15.80 2.22 11.06
CA VAL A 231 16.11 3.59 10.66
C VAL A 231 14.91 4.52 10.87
N GLU A 232 15.19 5.77 11.22
CA GLU A 232 14.21 6.86 11.21
C GLU A 232 14.61 7.88 10.15
N ILE A 233 13.69 8.21 9.23
CA ILE A 233 13.92 9.10 8.10
C ILE A 233 12.93 10.26 8.20
N HIS A 234 13.45 11.50 8.17
CA HIS A 234 12.63 12.70 8.19
C HIS A 234 12.47 13.26 6.78
N LEU A 235 11.23 13.51 6.40
CA LEU A 235 10.82 13.98 5.08
C LEU A 235 10.08 15.30 5.18
N ASN A 236 10.47 16.26 4.36
CA ASN A 236 9.77 17.55 4.22
C ASN A 236 9.26 17.72 2.80
N THR A 237 7.99 18.09 2.65
CA THR A 237 7.37 18.30 1.34
C THR A 237 8.11 19.35 0.51
N THR A 238 8.24 19.09 -0.80
CA THR A 238 8.79 20.02 -1.79
C THR A 238 7.87 20.23 -2.99
N GLY A 239 6.56 19.92 -2.79
CA GLY A 239 5.54 20.02 -3.82
C GLY A 239 5.21 18.68 -4.47
N THR A 240 4.87 18.70 -5.73
CA THR A 240 4.38 17.51 -6.46
C THR A 240 5.26 17.19 -7.67
N HIS A 241 5.15 15.96 -8.14
CA HIS A 241 5.71 15.51 -9.40
C HIS A 241 4.78 14.45 -9.99
N SER A 242 4.42 14.60 -11.26
CA SER A 242 3.66 13.61 -12.01
C SER A 242 4.25 13.45 -13.40
N LYS A 243 4.38 12.21 -13.85
CA LYS A 243 4.68 11.88 -15.25
C LYS A 243 3.41 11.79 -16.09
N PHE A 244 2.27 11.61 -15.43
CA PHE A 244 0.97 11.40 -16.04
C PHE A 244 0.04 12.55 -15.65
N ASN A 245 -0.79 12.97 -16.62
CA ASN A 245 -1.92 13.85 -16.39
C ASN A 245 -3.04 13.49 -17.37
N CYS A 246 -4.24 13.24 -16.82
CA CYS A 246 -5.40 12.89 -17.62
C CYS A 246 -5.22 11.62 -18.47
N GLY A 247 -4.65 10.59 -17.85
CA GLY A 247 -4.54 9.27 -18.48
C GLY A 247 -5.90 8.63 -18.65
N SER A 248 -6.61 8.97 -19.76
CA SER A 248 -7.87 8.32 -20.13
C SER A 248 -7.62 6.91 -20.67
N PRO A 249 -8.50 5.93 -20.40
CA PRO A 249 -8.44 4.61 -21.01
C PRO A 249 -8.55 4.62 -22.54
N THR A 250 -9.12 5.68 -23.12
CA THR A 250 -9.44 5.77 -24.54
C THR A 250 -8.59 6.75 -25.34
N GLY A 251 -7.83 7.64 -24.70
CA GLY A 251 -7.10 8.68 -25.41
C GLY A 251 -5.93 9.28 -24.63
N TRP A 252 -4.78 8.65 -24.71
CA TRP A 252 -3.55 9.18 -24.14
C TRP A 252 -2.85 10.12 -25.10
N SER A 253 -2.77 11.39 -24.73
CA SER A 253 -1.73 12.28 -25.24
C SER A 253 -0.45 12.01 -24.45
N ILE A 254 0.26 10.92 -24.78
CA ILE A 254 1.59 10.68 -24.22
C ILE A 254 2.58 11.55 -24.99
N PRO A 255 3.48 12.27 -24.32
CA PRO A 255 4.73 12.63 -24.99
C PRO A 255 5.36 11.34 -25.48
N ARG A 256 5.73 11.28 -26.76
CA ARG A 256 6.43 10.15 -27.36
C ARG A 256 7.71 9.87 -26.58
N ALA A 257 7.63 9.01 -25.58
CA ALA A 257 8.80 8.51 -24.88
C ALA A 257 8.54 7.07 -24.44
N SER A 258 9.32 6.20 -24.99
CA SER A 258 9.65 4.85 -24.57
C SER A 258 8.54 3.81 -24.74
N ALA A 259 8.65 3.05 -25.84
CA ALA A 259 8.19 1.66 -25.82
C ALA A 259 8.65 1.01 -24.51
N CYS A 260 7.79 0.18 -23.91
CA CYS A 260 8.24 -0.66 -22.80
C CYS A 260 9.50 -1.40 -23.27
N SER A 261 10.67 -1.09 -22.72
CA SER A 261 11.84 -1.92 -22.96
C SER A 261 11.45 -3.33 -22.55
N ALA A 262 11.59 -4.26 -23.48
CA ALA A 262 11.36 -5.69 -23.23
C ALA A 262 12.52 -6.21 -22.37
N ASP A 263 12.65 -5.70 -21.15
CA ASP A 263 13.65 -6.17 -20.19
C ASP A 263 13.07 -7.29 -19.33
N ASN A 264 13.51 -8.48 -19.71
CA ASN A 264 13.67 -9.68 -18.89
C ASN A 264 12.51 -10.13 -17.98
N HIS A 265 11.48 -10.72 -18.59
CA HIS A 265 10.58 -11.64 -17.87
C HIS A 265 11.20 -12.99 -17.49
N GLN A 266 12.51 -13.22 -17.75
CA GLN A 266 13.16 -14.52 -17.43
C GLN A 266 13.60 -14.68 -15.98
N GLY A 267 13.74 -13.59 -15.21
CA GLY A 267 14.17 -13.69 -13.79
C GLY A 267 13.08 -14.00 -12.78
N HIS A 268 11.80 -13.89 -13.15
CA HIS A 268 10.71 -14.00 -12.15
C HIS A 268 9.97 -15.34 -12.16
N GLN A 269 10.06 -16.14 -13.23
CA GLN A 269 9.46 -17.47 -13.27
C GLN A 269 10.25 -18.51 -12.46
N ASP A 270 11.58 -18.37 -12.38
CA ASP A 270 12.41 -19.26 -11.56
C ASP A 270 12.29 -19.00 -10.06
N SER A 271 12.01 -17.76 -9.66
CA SER A 271 11.76 -17.42 -8.24
C SER A 271 10.40 -17.96 -7.76
N GLN A 272 9.34 -17.87 -8.57
CA GLN A 272 8.03 -18.42 -8.19
C GLN A 272 8.01 -19.95 -8.17
N ARG A 273 8.79 -20.60 -9.03
CA ARG A 273 8.90 -22.07 -9.04
C ARG A 273 9.63 -22.58 -7.81
N ASN A 274 10.63 -21.85 -7.33
CA ASN A 274 11.37 -22.20 -6.11
C ASN A 274 10.55 -21.93 -4.82
N GLU A 275 9.72 -20.90 -4.79
CA GLU A 275 8.84 -20.63 -3.65
C GLU A 275 7.68 -21.64 -3.58
N ALA A 276 7.07 -22.01 -4.70
CA ALA A 276 6.04 -23.04 -4.73
C ALA A 276 6.57 -24.41 -4.24
N THR A 277 7.79 -24.76 -4.60
CA THR A 277 8.43 -26.02 -4.15
C THR A 277 8.82 -25.99 -2.68
N LYS A 278 9.21 -24.82 -2.13
CA LYS A 278 9.47 -24.64 -0.70
C LYS A 278 8.18 -24.62 0.13
N ALA A 279 7.12 -23.99 -0.36
CA ALA A 279 5.82 -23.97 0.31
C ALA A 279 5.21 -25.37 0.42
N THR A 280 5.29 -26.18 -0.64
CA THR A 280 4.77 -27.55 -0.65
C THR A 280 5.51 -28.47 0.34
N LYS A 281 6.83 -28.30 0.51
CA LYS A 281 7.60 -29.05 1.51
C LYS A 281 7.32 -28.59 2.94
N ALA A 282 7.13 -27.30 3.19
CA ALA A 282 6.78 -26.78 4.52
C ALA A 282 5.41 -27.23 4.98
N THR A 283 4.41 -27.26 4.08
CA THR A 283 3.04 -27.68 4.38
C THR A 283 2.96 -29.18 4.70
N ALA A 284 3.75 -30.02 4.03
CA ALA A 284 3.78 -31.46 4.28
C ALA A 284 4.37 -31.80 5.67
N VAL A 285 5.36 -31.04 6.15
CA VAL A 285 5.96 -31.25 7.48
C VAL A 285 5.01 -30.76 8.59
N THR A 286 4.26 -29.69 8.37
CA THR A 286 3.33 -29.13 9.36
C THR A 286 2.07 -29.98 9.51
N MET A 287 1.57 -30.59 8.45
CA MET A 287 0.40 -31.48 8.50
C MET A 287 0.68 -32.80 9.24
N ALA A 288 1.91 -33.32 9.15
CA ALA A 288 2.31 -34.53 9.89
C ALA A 288 2.41 -34.30 11.41
N ALA A 289 2.77 -33.07 11.84
CA ALA A 289 2.85 -32.69 13.26
C ALA A 289 1.49 -32.42 13.90
N LEU A 290 0.50 -31.95 13.14
CA LEU A 290 -0.84 -31.65 13.66
C LEU A 290 -1.74 -32.89 13.79
N ALA A 291 -1.50 -33.95 13.01
CA ALA A 291 -2.27 -35.19 13.13
C ALA A 291 -1.98 -35.96 14.43
N SER A 292 -0.84 -35.73 15.07
CA SER A 292 -0.45 -36.41 16.33
C SER A 292 -1.05 -35.77 17.58
N VAL A 293 -1.56 -34.53 17.51
CA VAL A 293 -2.12 -33.79 18.65
C VAL A 293 -3.65 -33.86 18.72
N ALA A 294 -4.33 -34.19 17.63
CA ALA A 294 -5.79 -34.24 17.55
C ALA A 294 -6.40 -35.51 18.20
N SER A 295 -5.60 -36.52 18.51
CA SER A 295 -6.10 -37.80 19.09
C SER A 295 -6.24 -37.81 20.62
N MET A 296 -5.98 -36.70 21.32
CA MET A 296 -6.03 -36.63 22.79
C MET A 296 -7.04 -35.64 23.42
N ARG A 297 -8.05 -35.18 22.68
CA ARG A 297 -9.09 -34.30 23.25
C ARG A 297 -10.49 -34.68 22.82
N SER A 298 -10.91 -35.84 23.29
CA SER A 298 -12.34 -36.21 23.33
C SER A 298 -12.65 -36.86 24.68
N LEU A 299 -12.96 -36.06 25.70
CA LEU A 299 -13.69 -36.42 26.91
C LEU A 299 -13.93 -35.16 27.79
N ARG A 300 -15.06 -34.49 27.58
CA ARG A 300 -15.74 -33.73 28.64
C ARG A 300 -17.27 -33.73 28.40
N PRO A 301 -18.09 -34.04 29.44
CA PRO A 301 -19.53 -34.05 29.35
C PRO A 301 -20.15 -32.65 29.45
N PRO A 302 -21.44 -32.47 29.08
CA PRO A 302 -22.11 -31.18 29.09
C PRO A 302 -22.54 -30.80 30.53
N LEU A 303 -22.37 -29.54 30.90
CA LEU A 303 -23.04 -28.93 32.03
C LEU A 303 -24.18 -28.05 31.54
N ALA A 304 -25.35 -28.36 32.11
CA ALA A 304 -26.60 -27.62 31.96
C ALA A 304 -26.58 -26.33 32.84
N LEU A 305 -27.36 -25.38 32.39
CA LEU A 305 -28.04 -24.20 32.90
C LEU A 305 -27.59 -22.92 32.23
#